data_3b8850c7df02283306392b8e2efddaa2
#
_entry.id   3b8850c7df02283306392b8e2efddaa2
#
_cell.length_a   1.000
_cell.length_b   1.000
_cell.length_c   1.000
_cell.angle_alpha   90.00
_cell.angle_beta   90.00
_cell.angle_gamma   90.00
#
_symmetry.space_group_name_H-M   'P 1'
#
loop_
_entity.id
_entity.type
_entity.pdbx_description
1 polymer ?
#
loop_
_entity_poly.entity_id
_entity_poly.type
_entity_poly.pdbx_seq_one_letter_code
_entity_poly.pdbx_strand_id
1 'polypeptide(L)'
;MYEKFKELNGTHPWRDVSADGYVDYQARYRSQGRVLYFNFPLAKEMGLIPADHPPTINKEVEQVILETFSLRIINEYDVAHGKKYPPESVRPGLYMATRYLQTQHRNKQGKTSGDGRSIWNGYLETESLTFDISSRGTGATILSPGAQQADGVVKTGDESYGYSSGLADLDEMLGSAVMSEIFYRQGIPTERCLAVIGFPDGSSIGVRSAPNLIRPAHMFRYLKQGRHPELKASLDYFIEREIKNGFWQLPGEENARYAKVLEYLARSYAKMAALLEEEYIFNWLAWDGDN
;
A
#
# COMPACT_ATOMS: atom_id res chain seq x y z
N MET A 1 -9.80 -21.25 -11.10
CA MET A 1 -9.51 -21.40 -9.65
C MET A 1 -9.00 -20.07 -9.05
N TYR A 2 -8.23 -19.30 -9.79
CA TYR A 2 -7.57 -18.06 -9.31
C TYR A 2 -8.11 -16.78 -9.99
N GLU A 3 -9.38 -16.76 -10.37
CA GLU A 3 -9.97 -15.69 -11.18
C GLU A 3 -9.95 -14.32 -10.48
N LYS A 4 -10.10 -14.26 -9.16
CA LYS A 4 -10.06 -13.01 -8.39
C LYS A 4 -8.72 -12.27 -8.47
N PHE A 5 -7.63 -12.94 -8.80
CA PHE A 5 -6.36 -12.24 -9.05
C PHE A 5 -6.45 -11.28 -10.25
N LYS A 6 -7.36 -11.51 -11.20
CA LYS A 6 -7.57 -10.63 -12.35
C LYS A 6 -8.24 -9.31 -11.98
N GLU A 7 -8.93 -9.24 -10.83
CA GLU A 7 -9.53 -8.03 -10.31
C GLU A 7 -8.46 -7.05 -9.80
N LEU A 8 -7.26 -7.57 -9.47
CA LEU A 8 -6.11 -6.77 -9.04
C LEU A 8 -5.38 -6.16 -10.24
N ASN A 9 -6.03 -5.20 -10.87
CA ASN A 9 -5.63 -4.58 -12.15
C ASN A 9 -5.34 -3.08 -12.04
N GLY A 10 -5.17 -2.57 -10.81
CA GLY A 10 -4.93 -1.16 -10.52
C GLY A 10 -6.19 -0.31 -10.31
N THR A 11 -7.39 -0.88 -10.49
CA THR A 11 -8.65 -0.18 -10.23
C THR A 11 -8.85 0.00 -8.72
N HIS A 12 -9.24 1.20 -8.30
CA HIS A 12 -9.49 1.49 -6.89
C HIS A 12 -10.40 2.72 -6.73
N PRO A 13 -11.42 2.67 -5.85
CA PRO A 13 -12.40 3.76 -5.69
C PRO A 13 -11.80 5.07 -5.12
N TRP A 14 -10.60 5.03 -4.52
CA TRP A 14 -9.89 6.25 -4.11
C TRP A 14 -9.68 7.26 -5.26
N ARG A 15 -9.65 6.80 -6.51
CA ARG A 15 -9.50 7.65 -7.69
C ARG A 15 -10.64 8.67 -7.83
N ASP A 16 -11.84 8.30 -7.39
CA ASP A 16 -13.03 9.13 -7.47
C ASP A 16 -13.12 10.14 -6.32
N VAL A 17 -12.37 9.90 -5.23
CA VAL A 17 -12.36 10.77 -4.05
C VAL A 17 -11.59 12.07 -4.31
N SER A 18 -10.46 11.98 -5.01
CA SER A 18 -9.62 13.13 -5.29
C SER A 18 -8.75 12.93 -6.52
N ALA A 19 -8.96 13.77 -7.53
CA ALA A 19 -8.23 13.72 -8.81
C ALA A 19 -6.71 13.92 -8.66
N ASP A 20 -6.25 14.62 -7.62
CA ASP A 20 -4.83 14.84 -7.32
C ASP A 20 -4.32 14.01 -6.14
N GLY A 21 -5.13 13.07 -5.65
CA GLY A 21 -4.81 12.18 -4.53
C GLY A 21 -3.76 11.11 -4.86
N TYR A 22 -3.34 11.00 -6.10
CA TYR A 22 -2.44 9.97 -6.58
C TYR A 22 -1.64 10.39 -7.82
N VAL A 23 -0.72 9.53 -8.23
CA VAL A 23 -0.05 9.57 -9.53
C VAL A 23 -0.23 8.20 -10.17
N ASP A 24 -0.53 8.17 -11.47
CA ASP A 24 -0.71 6.93 -12.22
C ASP A 24 0.57 6.51 -12.92
N TYR A 25 0.82 5.21 -12.88
CA TYR A 25 1.94 4.57 -13.57
C TYR A 25 1.48 3.42 -14.44
N GLN A 26 2.00 3.34 -15.66
CA GLN A 26 2.07 2.07 -16.36
C GLN A 26 3.07 1.16 -15.64
N ALA A 27 2.80 -0.14 -15.63
CA ALA A 27 3.69 -1.13 -15.07
C ALA A 27 4.04 -2.19 -16.12
N ARG A 28 5.22 -2.77 -15.99
CA ARG A 28 5.68 -3.89 -16.79
C ARG A 28 6.00 -5.08 -15.93
N TYR A 29 5.92 -6.25 -16.52
CA TYR A 29 6.33 -7.48 -15.84
C TYR A 29 7.82 -7.47 -15.54
N ARG A 30 8.17 -7.87 -14.33
CA ARG A 30 9.54 -8.10 -13.88
C ARG A 30 9.81 -9.61 -13.86
N SER A 31 10.71 -10.06 -14.74
CA SER A 31 11.11 -11.48 -14.84
C SER A 31 12.00 -11.94 -13.70
N GLN A 32 12.21 -13.25 -13.59
CA GLN A 32 13.10 -13.93 -12.65
C GLN A 32 12.68 -13.82 -11.18
N GLY A 33 11.45 -13.39 -10.90
CA GLY A 33 10.90 -13.42 -9.55
C GLY A 33 10.60 -14.85 -9.10
N ARG A 34 10.74 -15.10 -7.81
CA ARG A 34 10.30 -16.34 -7.13
C ARG A 34 9.46 -15.96 -5.93
N VAL A 35 8.36 -16.66 -5.72
CA VAL A 35 7.53 -16.47 -4.54
C VAL A 35 8.19 -17.15 -3.35
N LEU A 36 8.68 -16.35 -2.40
CA LEU A 36 9.37 -16.82 -1.20
C LEU A 36 8.43 -16.95 0.01
N TYR A 37 7.35 -16.19 0.01
CA TYR A 37 6.31 -16.25 1.03
C TYR A 37 4.94 -16.00 0.39
N PHE A 38 3.94 -16.73 0.84
CA PHE A 38 2.54 -16.49 0.51
C PHE A 38 1.65 -16.79 1.72
N ASN A 39 0.82 -15.84 2.08
CA ASN A 39 -0.07 -15.94 3.23
C ASN A 39 -1.37 -16.67 2.83
N PHE A 40 -1.36 -17.99 2.92
CA PHE A 40 -2.52 -18.82 2.57
C PHE A 40 -3.77 -18.48 3.40
N PRO A 41 -3.69 -18.30 4.73
CA PRO A 41 -4.85 -17.88 5.52
C PRO A 41 -5.46 -16.57 5.03
N LEU A 42 -4.65 -15.54 4.82
CA LEU A 42 -5.11 -14.25 4.32
C LEU A 42 -5.68 -14.36 2.90
N ALA A 43 -5.02 -15.10 2.01
CA ALA A 43 -5.51 -15.30 0.64
C ALA A 43 -6.87 -16.02 0.58
N LYS A 44 -7.13 -16.96 1.51
CA LYS A 44 -8.44 -17.60 1.68
C LYS A 44 -9.49 -16.62 2.20
N GLU A 45 -9.16 -15.82 3.19
CA GLU A 45 -10.01 -14.77 3.75
C GLU A 45 -10.43 -13.76 2.67
N MET A 46 -9.50 -13.38 1.79
CA MET A 46 -9.74 -12.51 0.64
C MET A 46 -10.48 -13.20 -0.52
N GLY A 47 -10.65 -14.52 -0.46
CA GLY A 47 -11.23 -15.32 -1.55
C GLY A 47 -10.37 -15.39 -2.82
N LEU A 48 -9.07 -15.09 -2.72
CA LEU A 48 -8.11 -15.23 -3.82
C LEU A 48 -7.85 -16.68 -4.18
N ILE A 49 -7.94 -17.57 -3.21
CA ILE A 49 -7.81 -19.02 -3.37
C ILE A 49 -8.97 -19.73 -2.65
N PRO A 50 -9.34 -20.94 -3.07
CA PRO A 50 -10.35 -21.74 -2.41
C PRO A 50 -10.04 -22.01 -0.93
N ALA A 51 -11.07 -22.17 -0.11
CA ALA A 51 -10.92 -22.44 1.33
C ALA A 51 -10.16 -23.75 1.62
N ASP A 52 -10.35 -24.75 0.76
CA ASP A 52 -9.69 -26.07 0.83
C ASP A 52 -8.33 -26.13 0.15
N HIS A 53 -7.85 -25.02 -0.43
CA HIS A 53 -6.53 -24.99 -1.07
C HIS A 53 -5.43 -25.37 -0.05
N PRO A 54 -4.54 -26.33 -0.38
CA PRO A 54 -3.44 -26.73 0.49
C PRO A 54 -2.45 -25.54 0.69
N PRO A 55 -1.82 -25.42 1.85
CA PRO A 55 -0.86 -24.34 2.14
C PRO A 55 0.51 -24.61 1.47
N THR A 56 0.49 -24.79 0.15
CA THR A 56 1.68 -25.13 -0.64
C THR A 56 1.73 -24.27 -1.89
N ILE A 57 2.88 -23.64 -2.13
CA ILE A 57 3.15 -22.90 -3.36
C ILE A 57 3.45 -23.93 -4.46
N ASN A 58 2.46 -24.21 -5.28
CA ASN A 58 2.61 -25.00 -6.50
C ASN A 58 2.88 -24.07 -7.70
N LYS A 59 3.15 -24.64 -8.87
CA LYS A 59 3.48 -23.87 -10.09
C LYS A 59 2.35 -22.90 -10.50
N GLU A 60 1.10 -23.32 -10.35
CA GLU A 60 -0.05 -22.50 -10.76
C GLU A 60 -0.24 -21.29 -9.83
N VAL A 61 -0.13 -21.50 -8.50
CA VAL A 61 -0.17 -20.42 -7.50
C VAL A 61 1.00 -19.47 -7.70
N GLU A 62 2.22 -20.01 -7.87
CA GLU A 62 3.40 -19.18 -8.12
C GLU A 62 3.22 -18.33 -9.38
N GLN A 63 2.75 -18.94 -10.46
CA GLN A 63 2.54 -18.23 -11.73
C GLN A 63 1.55 -17.08 -11.57
N VAL A 64 0.38 -17.31 -10.97
CA VAL A 64 -0.65 -16.27 -10.83
C VAL A 64 -0.18 -15.13 -9.90
N ILE A 65 0.58 -15.44 -8.85
CA ILE A 65 1.18 -14.43 -7.97
C ILE A 65 2.18 -13.57 -8.75
N LEU A 66 3.07 -14.20 -9.52
CA LEU A 66 4.07 -13.50 -10.32
C LEU A 66 3.42 -12.65 -11.43
N GLU A 67 2.41 -13.16 -12.13
CA GLU A 67 1.67 -12.43 -13.15
C GLU A 67 0.93 -11.21 -12.55
N THR A 68 0.49 -11.30 -11.30
CA THR A 68 -0.26 -10.23 -10.65
C THR A 68 0.64 -9.17 -10.01
N PHE A 69 1.70 -9.59 -9.34
CA PHE A 69 2.46 -8.71 -8.45
C PHE A 69 3.92 -8.50 -8.83
N SER A 70 4.51 -9.34 -9.71
CA SER A 70 5.89 -9.14 -10.15
C SER A 70 5.96 -8.00 -11.18
N LEU A 71 5.73 -6.78 -10.71
CA LEU A 71 5.59 -5.59 -11.54
C LEU A 71 6.70 -4.56 -11.25
N ARG A 72 7.07 -3.81 -12.30
CA ARG A 72 7.91 -2.62 -12.19
C ARG A 72 7.26 -1.48 -12.93
N ILE A 73 7.14 -0.34 -12.30
CA ILE A 73 6.60 0.87 -12.93
C ILE A 73 7.52 1.37 -14.05
N ILE A 74 6.93 1.99 -15.04
CA ILE A 74 7.60 2.82 -16.03
C ILE A 74 7.54 4.24 -15.48
N ASN A 75 8.65 4.69 -14.90
CA ASN A 75 8.68 5.94 -14.17
C ASN A 75 9.20 7.12 -14.99
N GLU A 76 9.28 8.27 -14.38
CA GLU A 76 9.72 9.53 -15.02
C GLU A 76 11.12 9.42 -15.64
N TYR A 77 12.03 8.67 -15.01
CA TYR A 77 13.35 8.42 -15.56
C TYR A 77 13.28 7.61 -16.85
N ASP A 78 12.46 6.58 -16.90
CA ASP A 78 12.30 5.74 -18.08
C ASP A 78 11.71 6.55 -19.25
N VAL A 79 10.72 7.40 -18.96
CA VAL A 79 10.10 8.30 -19.94
C VAL A 79 11.10 9.36 -20.43
N ALA A 80 11.78 10.05 -19.53
CA ALA A 80 12.76 11.10 -19.88
C ALA A 80 13.92 10.58 -20.74
N HIS A 81 14.29 9.30 -20.57
CA HIS A 81 15.34 8.65 -21.34
C HIS A 81 14.83 7.88 -22.57
N GLY A 82 13.55 8.06 -22.93
CA GLY A 82 12.94 7.45 -24.12
C GLY A 82 12.97 5.92 -24.12
N LYS A 83 12.98 5.28 -22.95
CA LYS A 83 12.97 3.83 -22.87
C LYS A 83 11.67 3.27 -23.44
N LYS A 84 11.82 2.29 -24.31
CA LYS A 84 10.71 1.57 -24.93
C LYS A 84 10.69 0.14 -24.42
N TYR A 85 9.51 -0.35 -24.13
CA TYR A 85 9.28 -1.72 -23.70
C TYR A 85 8.37 -2.44 -24.71
N PRO A 86 8.60 -3.74 -24.97
CA PRO A 86 7.72 -4.52 -25.82
C PRO A 86 6.29 -4.49 -25.25
N PRO A 87 5.26 -4.29 -26.09
CA PRO A 87 3.87 -4.20 -25.62
C PRO A 87 3.43 -5.36 -24.75
N GLU A 88 3.88 -6.57 -25.08
CA GLU A 88 3.60 -7.80 -24.30
C GLU A 88 4.23 -7.81 -22.92
N SER A 89 5.25 -7.01 -22.68
CA SER A 89 5.86 -6.86 -21.35
C SER A 89 5.15 -5.85 -20.47
N VAL A 90 4.28 -5.00 -21.03
CA VAL A 90 3.54 -3.98 -20.32
C VAL A 90 2.20 -4.55 -19.85
N ARG A 91 1.94 -4.44 -18.56
CA ARG A 91 0.67 -4.88 -18.00
C ARG A 91 -0.44 -3.87 -18.37
N PRO A 92 -1.61 -4.33 -18.83
CA PRO A 92 -2.77 -3.46 -19.05
C PRO A 92 -3.21 -2.76 -17.76
N GLY A 93 -3.69 -1.52 -17.89
CA GLY A 93 -4.18 -0.71 -16.78
C GLY A 93 -3.15 0.27 -16.23
N LEU A 94 -3.61 1.08 -15.29
CA LEU A 94 -2.80 2.08 -14.59
C LEU A 94 -2.83 1.76 -13.09
N TYR A 95 -1.68 1.88 -12.46
CA TYR A 95 -1.47 1.62 -11.05
C TYR A 95 -1.17 2.92 -10.33
N MET A 96 -1.98 3.25 -9.32
CA MET A 96 -1.77 4.49 -8.58
C MET A 96 -0.68 4.34 -7.52
N ALA A 97 0.09 5.42 -7.33
CA ALA A 97 0.85 5.72 -6.13
C ALA A 97 0.13 6.86 -5.41
N THR A 98 -0.27 6.68 -4.15
CA THR A 98 -1.08 7.67 -3.46
C THR A 98 -0.24 8.79 -2.87
N ARG A 99 -0.81 10.00 -2.83
CA ARG A 99 -0.21 11.17 -2.18
C ARG A 99 -0.69 11.28 -0.76
N TYR A 100 0.24 11.44 0.16
CA TYR A 100 -0.03 11.73 1.57
C TYR A 100 1.05 12.60 2.19
N LEU A 101 0.75 13.18 3.34
CA LEU A 101 1.69 14.03 4.05
C LEU A 101 2.78 13.18 4.69
N GLN A 102 4.04 13.51 4.38
CA GLN A 102 5.20 12.97 5.10
C GLN A 102 6.02 14.13 5.66
N THR A 103 6.30 14.09 6.95
CA THR A 103 6.95 15.20 7.66
C THR A 103 8.44 15.32 7.33
N GLN A 104 9.08 14.23 6.90
CA GLN A 104 10.47 14.19 6.45
C GLN A 104 10.70 14.87 5.09
N HIS A 105 9.66 15.06 4.29
CA HIS A 105 9.80 15.75 3.02
C HIS A 105 9.99 17.27 3.21
N ARG A 106 10.82 17.88 2.34
CA ARG A 106 11.03 19.34 2.34
C ARG A 106 9.74 20.12 2.23
N ASN A 107 8.87 19.69 1.32
CA ASN A 107 7.52 20.22 1.18
C ASN A 107 6.59 19.50 2.15
N LYS A 108 6.46 20.05 3.36
CA LYS A 108 5.58 19.54 4.41
C LYS A 108 4.08 19.82 4.17
N GLN A 109 3.65 19.87 2.91
CA GLN A 109 2.25 20.07 2.51
C GLN A 109 1.63 18.82 1.86
N GLY A 110 2.39 17.74 1.67
CA GLY A 110 1.89 16.52 1.02
C GLY A 110 1.58 16.68 -0.47
N LYS A 111 2.20 17.66 -1.16
CA LYS A 111 2.05 17.85 -2.61
C LYS A 111 2.92 16.90 -3.42
N THR A 112 4.10 16.60 -2.92
CA THR A 112 5.15 15.84 -3.61
C THR A 112 5.57 14.60 -2.83
N SER A 113 4.84 14.22 -1.80
CA SER A 113 5.14 13.06 -0.96
C SER A 113 4.02 12.03 -0.98
N GLY A 114 4.37 10.79 -0.75
CA GLY A 114 3.43 9.67 -0.80
C GLY A 114 4.13 8.34 -0.99
N ASP A 115 3.50 7.44 -1.73
CA ASP A 115 4.03 6.12 -2.06
C ASP A 115 5.29 6.22 -2.94
N GLY A 116 6.45 6.36 -2.31
CA GLY A 116 7.74 6.60 -2.99
C GLY A 116 8.30 5.39 -3.74
N ARG A 117 7.86 4.18 -3.39
CA ARG A 117 8.32 2.90 -3.97
C ARG A 117 7.22 1.85 -4.08
N SER A 118 5.96 2.29 -3.99
CA SER A 118 4.80 1.39 -3.95
C SER A 118 3.77 1.80 -4.99
N ILE A 119 3.04 0.81 -5.47
CA ILE A 119 1.82 0.99 -6.25
C ILE A 119 0.67 0.22 -5.63
N TRP A 120 -0.55 0.65 -5.90
CA TRP A 120 -1.77 -0.03 -5.48
C TRP A 120 -2.21 -1.00 -6.58
N ASN A 121 -2.27 -2.28 -6.23
CA ASN A 121 -2.67 -3.34 -7.16
C ASN A 121 -4.18 -3.35 -7.37
N GLY A 122 -4.94 -2.79 -6.44
CA GLY A 122 -6.39 -2.72 -6.51
C GLY A 122 -7.04 -2.96 -5.16
N TYR A 123 -8.30 -3.37 -5.21
CA TYR A 123 -9.07 -3.76 -4.05
C TYR A 123 -9.91 -5.02 -4.36
N LEU A 124 -10.33 -5.71 -3.31
CA LEU A 124 -11.22 -6.87 -3.41
C LEU A 124 -12.37 -6.73 -2.43
N GLU A 125 -13.57 -7.09 -2.88
CA GLU A 125 -14.73 -7.19 -2.02
C GLU A 125 -15.05 -8.66 -1.76
N THR A 126 -15.28 -8.97 -0.48
CA THR A 126 -15.80 -10.24 -0.03
C THR A 126 -17.20 -10.01 0.58
N GLU A 127 -17.85 -11.06 1.02
CA GLU A 127 -19.14 -10.93 1.71
C GLU A 127 -19.06 -10.12 3.02
N SER A 128 -17.88 -10.12 3.67
CA SER A 128 -17.69 -9.51 5.00
C SER A 128 -16.81 -8.28 4.99
N LEU A 129 -15.80 -8.23 4.13
CA LEU A 129 -14.77 -7.20 4.14
C LEU A 129 -14.42 -6.73 2.74
N THR A 130 -13.97 -5.51 2.65
CA THR A 130 -13.25 -4.98 1.49
C THR A 130 -11.77 -4.87 1.84
N PHE A 131 -10.89 -5.36 0.99
CA PHE A 131 -9.44 -5.31 1.17
C PHE A 131 -8.78 -4.42 0.13
N ASP A 132 -7.87 -3.56 0.56
CA ASP A 132 -6.95 -2.85 -0.31
C ASP A 132 -5.65 -3.65 -0.45
N ILE A 133 -5.04 -3.62 -1.63
CA ILE A 133 -3.81 -4.35 -1.93
C ILE A 133 -2.79 -3.40 -2.56
N SER A 134 -1.57 -3.39 -2.01
CA SER A 134 -0.45 -2.55 -2.46
C SER A 134 0.85 -3.35 -2.47
N SER A 135 1.73 -3.05 -3.43
CA SER A 135 3.05 -3.68 -3.56
C SER A 135 4.16 -2.67 -3.35
N ARG A 136 5.14 -2.99 -2.50
CA ARG A 136 6.38 -2.23 -2.27
C ARG A 136 7.53 -2.82 -3.08
N GLY A 137 8.48 -1.99 -3.49
CA GLY A 137 9.65 -2.41 -4.27
C GLY A 137 9.40 -2.43 -5.78
N THR A 138 8.33 -1.75 -6.23
CA THR A 138 7.90 -1.75 -7.63
C THR A 138 8.56 -0.67 -8.48
N GLY A 139 9.40 0.18 -7.92
CA GLY A 139 10.14 1.24 -8.58
C GLY A 139 10.00 2.60 -7.91
N ALA A 140 10.94 3.50 -8.18
CA ALA A 140 10.92 4.86 -7.66
C ALA A 140 9.82 5.68 -8.35
N THR A 141 8.90 6.21 -7.56
CA THR A 141 7.86 7.14 -8.02
C THR A 141 8.31 8.59 -7.85
N ILE A 142 7.64 9.52 -8.49
CA ILE A 142 7.86 10.97 -8.28
C ILE A 142 7.59 11.42 -6.84
N LEU A 143 6.92 10.58 -6.04
CA LEU A 143 6.56 10.87 -4.66
C LEU A 143 7.64 10.44 -3.66
N SER A 144 8.73 9.81 -4.12
CA SER A 144 9.82 9.40 -3.25
C SER A 144 10.63 10.63 -2.76
N PRO A 145 11.22 10.57 -1.55
CA PRO A 145 12.09 11.64 -1.06
C PRO A 145 13.24 11.97 -2.02
N GLY A 146 13.83 10.96 -2.67
CA GLY A 146 14.90 11.14 -3.64
C GLY A 146 14.45 11.84 -4.93
N ALA A 147 13.19 11.67 -5.33
CA ALA A 147 12.67 12.35 -6.51
C ALA A 147 12.74 13.88 -6.38
N GLN A 148 12.54 14.42 -5.17
CA GLN A 148 12.66 15.87 -4.94
C GLN A 148 14.09 16.38 -5.02
N GLN A 149 15.08 15.52 -4.71
CA GLN A 149 16.49 15.86 -4.81
C GLN A 149 17.00 15.80 -6.27
N ALA A 150 16.34 14.98 -7.09
CA ALA A 150 16.69 14.69 -8.49
C ALA A 150 15.74 15.38 -9.50
N ASP A 151 15.13 16.51 -9.14
CA ASP A 151 14.16 17.23 -9.98
C ASP A 151 13.06 16.34 -10.59
N GLY A 152 12.63 15.35 -9.83
CA GLY A 152 11.58 14.41 -10.21
C GLY A 152 12.06 13.17 -10.97
N VAL A 153 13.35 13.01 -11.28
CA VAL A 153 13.85 11.96 -12.15
C VAL A 153 14.83 11.03 -11.43
N VAL A 154 14.31 9.96 -10.82
CA VAL A 154 15.13 8.93 -10.15
C VAL A 154 15.12 7.65 -10.95
N LYS A 155 16.31 7.14 -11.29
CA LYS A 155 16.45 5.79 -11.86
C LYS A 155 16.14 4.75 -10.79
N THR A 156 15.15 3.88 -11.05
CA THR A 156 14.88 2.76 -10.16
C THR A 156 16.13 1.88 -9.99
N GLY A 157 16.49 1.61 -8.74
CA GLY A 157 17.67 0.82 -8.37
C GLY A 157 18.97 1.62 -8.30
N ASP A 158 18.92 2.94 -8.38
CA ASP A 158 20.09 3.78 -8.15
C ASP A 158 20.37 3.88 -6.65
N GLU A 159 21.42 3.20 -6.20
CA GLU A 159 21.80 3.08 -4.79
C GLU A 159 22.21 4.42 -4.17
N SER A 160 22.60 5.42 -4.98
CA SER A 160 22.93 6.76 -4.50
C SER A 160 21.76 7.46 -3.81
N TYR A 161 20.53 7.03 -4.08
CA TYR A 161 19.30 7.52 -3.45
C TYR A 161 18.87 6.68 -2.25
N GLY A 162 19.61 5.64 -1.87
CA GLY A 162 19.32 4.77 -0.73
C GLY A 162 17.88 4.24 -0.73
N TYR A 163 17.15 4.46 0.34
CA TYR A 163 15.74 4.07 0.49
C TYR A 163 14.85 4.56 -0.66
N SER A 164 15.19 5.69 -1.30
CA SER A 164 14.43 6.28 -2.40
C SER A 164 14.72 5.66 -3.76
N SER A 165 15.57 4.64 -3.84
CA SER A 165 15.89 3.91 -5.08
C SER A 165 14.67 3.21 -5.71
N GLY A 166 13.59 3.07 -4.96
CA GLY A 166 12.36 2.42 -5.41
C GLY A 166 12.37 0.90 -5.25
N LEU A 167 13.46 0.33 -4.74
CA LEU A 167 13.57 -1.09 -4.41
C LEU A 167 13.16 -1.35 -2.95
N ALA A 168 12.96 -2.62 -2.62
CA ALA A 168 12.79 -3.10 -1.27
C ALA A 168 13.76 -4.27 -1.04
N ASP A 169 14.35 -4.32 0.14
CA ASP A 169 15.25 -5.40 0.52
C ASP A 169 14.46 -6.64 0.93
N LEU A 170 15.02 -7.81 0.66
CA LEU A 170 14.37 -9.08 0.97
C LEU A 170 14.13 -9.24 2.47
N ASP A 171 15.13 -8.90 3.29
CA ASP A 171 15.04 -9.02 4.76
C ASP A 171 13.97 -8.10 5.34
N GLU A 172 13.83 -6.89 4.79
CA GLU A 172 12.74 -5.97 5.16
C GLU A 172 11.37 -6.59 4.88
N MET A 173 11.18 -7.18 3.70
CA MET A 173 9.89 -7.74 3.32
C MET A 173 9.56 -9.02 4.08
N LEU A 174 10.54 -9.88 4.33
CA LEU A 174 10.34 -11.08 5.17
C LEU A 174 10.10 -10.72 6.63
N GLY A 175 10.82 -9.73 7.15
CA GLY A 175 10.59 -9.18 8.49
C GLY A 175 9.16 -8.63 8.64
N SER A 176 8.70 -7.87 7.65
CA SER A 176 7.32 -7.37 7.61
C SER A 176 6.29 -8.51 7.55
N ALA A 177 6.56 -9.59 6.82
CA ALA A 177 5.67 -10.75 6.75
C ALA A 177 5.54 -11.44 8.11
N VAL A 178 6.65 -11.63 8.82
CA VAL A 178 6.66 -12.26 10.15
C VAL A 178 5.95 -11.37 11.17
N MET A 179 6.34 -10.09 11.24
CA MET A 179 5.81 -9.17 12.27
C MET A 179 4.32 -8.89 12.07
N SER A 180 3.86 -8.72 10.83
CA SER A 180 2.44 -8.50 10.56
C SER A 180 1.56 -9.68 11.01
N GLU A 181 2.02 -10.92 10.86
CA GLU A 181 1.28 -12.10 11.34
C GLU A 181 1.36 -12.28 12.87
N ILE A 182 2.48 -11.89 13.49
CA ILE A 182 2.59 -11.84 14.95
C ILE A 182 1.56 -10.84 15.50
N PHE A 183 1.54 -9.62 15.01
CA PHE A 183 0.58 -8.58 15.42
C PHE A 183 -0.86 -9.01 15.19
N TYR A 184 -1.17 -9.56 14.02
CA TYR A 184 -2.51 -10.06 13.72
C TYR A 184 -2.97 -11.12 14.73
N ARG A 185 -2.12 -12.10 15.07
CA ARG A 185 -2.43 -13.15 16.03
C ARG A 185 -2.61 -12.64 17.44
N GLN A 186 -1.99 -11.53 17.78
CA GLN A 186 -2.14 -10.87 19.10
C GLN A 186 -3.28 -9.84 19.12
N GLY A 187 -4.07 -9.75 18.04
CA GLY A 187 -5.22 -8.85 17.96
C GLY A 187 -4.83 -7.38 17.80
N ILE A 188 -3.62 -7.10 17.33
CA ILE A 188 -3.17 -5.76 16.98
C ILE A 188 -3.54 -5.49 15.51
N PRO A 189 -4.44 -4.51 15.24
CA PRO A 189 -4.80 -4.17 13.87
C PRO A 189 -3.60 -3.61 13.10
N THR A 190 -3.25 -4.25 12.00
CA THR A 190 -2.15 -3.82 11.12
C THR A 190 -2.40 -4.29 9.69
N GLU A 191 -1.67 -3.72 8.74
CA GLU A 191 -1.57 -4.33 7.42
C GLU A 191 -0.93 -5.71 7.52
N ARG A 192 -1.34 -6.65 6.67
CA ARG A 192 -0.78 -8.01 6.61
C ARG A 192 -0.02 -8.22 5.32
N CYS A 193 1.09 -8.92 5.39
CA CYS A 193 1.83 -9.32 4.20
C CYS A 193 1.12 -10.48 3.51
N LEU A 194 0.73 -10.28 2.24
CA LEU A 194 0.10 -11.32 1.41
C LEU A 194 1.14 -12.18 0.70
N ALA A 195 2.18 -11.56 0.12
CA ALA A 195 3.24 -12.27 -0.59
C ALA A 195 4.57 -11.53 -0.54
N VAL A 196 5.67 -12.30 -0.62
CA VAL A 196 7.02 -11.76 -0.86
C VAL A 196 7.60 -12.44 -2.08
N ILE A 197 8.03 -11.65 -3.06
CA ILE A 197 8.68 -12.10 -4.29
C ILE A 197 10.13 -11.64 -4.23
N GLY A 198 11.07 -12.57 -4.24
CA GLY A 198 12.51 -12.29 -4.29
C GLY A 198 13.06 -12.34 -5.70
N PHE A 199 14.14 -11.60 -5.95
CA PHE A 199 14.84 -11.53 -7.24
C PHE A 199 16.34 -11.83 -7.09
N PRO A 200 17.03 -12.26 -8.19
CA PRO A 200 18.45 -12.62 -8.12
C PRO A 200 19.39 -11.48 -7.73
N ASP A 201 18.96 -10.23 -7.89
CA ASP A 201 19.72 -9.03 -7.50
C ASP A 201 19.59 -8.68 -6.00
N GLY A 202 18.98 -9.56 -5.20
CA GLY A 202 18.77 -9.36 -3.77
C GLY A 202 17.58 -8.46 -3.42
N SER A 203 16.98 -7.79 -4.39
CA SER A 203 15.78 -7.00 -4.17
C SER A 203 14.52 -7.87 -4.09
N SER A 204 13.44 -7.28 -3.61
CA SER A 204 12.17 -7.97 -3.45
C SER A 204 10.98 -7.08 -3.81
N ILE A 205 9.81 -7.71 -3.91
CA ILE A 205 8.51 -7.05 -3.87
C ILE A 205 7.74 -7.65 -2.70
N GLY A 206 7.29 -6.78 -1.79
CA GLY A 206 6.39 -7.14 -0.71
C GLY A 206 4.97 -6.68 -1.02
N VAL A 207 4.04 -7.62 -1.06
CA VAL A 207 2.61 -7.35 -1.27
C VAL A 207 1.92 -7.31 0.08
N ARG A 208 1.26 -6.20 0.36
CA ARG A 208 0.52 -5.99 1.60
C ARG A 208 -0.97 -5.81 1.34
N SER A 209 -1.77 -6.17 2.31
CA SER A 209 -3.21 -5.98 2.29
C SER A 209 -3.73 -5.56 3.66
N ALA A 210 -4.76 -4.73 3.65
CA ALA A 210 -5.56 -4.40 4.83
C ALA A 210 -6.99 -4.10 4.40
N PRO A 211 -7.96 -4.17 5.32
CA PRO A 211 -9.33 -3.73 5.04
C PRO A 211 -9.42 -2.29 4.57
N ASN A 212 -8.47 -1.44 4.97
CA ASN A 212 -8.35 -0.05 4.54
C ASN A 212 -6.88 0.38 4.66
N LEU A 213 -6.23 0.70 3.54
CA LEU A 213 -4.84 1.22 3.52
C LEU A 213 -4.78 2.75 3.49
N ILE A 214 -5.93 3.43 3.49
CA ILE A 214 -5.96 4.89 3.63
C ILE A 214 -5.62 5.24 5.08
N ARG A 215 -4.69 6.17 5.23
CA ARG A 215 -4.14 6.61 6.53
C ARG A 215 -4.49 8.06 6.80
N PRO A 216 -4.47 8.53 8.06
CA PRO A 216 -4.70 9.94 8.38
C PRO A 216 -3.84 10.91 7.56
N ALA A 217 -2.62 10.52 7.19
CA ALA A 217 -1.73 11.34 6.37
C ALA A 217 -2.29 11.70 4.98
N HIS A 218 -3.17 10.86 4.41
CA HIS A 218 -3.88 11.17 3.16
C HIS A 218 -4.82 12.38 3.35
N MET A 219 -5.45 12.49 4.50
CA MET A 219 -6.36 13.58 4.86
C MET A 219 -5.59 14.83 5.32
N PHE A 220 -4.52 14.64 6.12
CA PHE A 220 -3.71 15.74 6.66
C PHE A 220 -3.05 16.59 5.58
N ARG A 221 -2.76 16.04 4.40
CA ARG A 221 -2.28 16.84 3.28
C ARG A 221 -3.27 17.93 2.88
N TYR A 222 -4.57 17.63 2.84
CA TYR A 222 -5.60 18.62 2.50
C TYR A 222 -5.78 19.67 3.58
N LEU A 223 -5.70 19.27 4.86
CA LEU A 223 -5.70 20.20 5.97
C LEU A 223 -4.53 21.20 5.87
N LYS A 224 -3.31 20.70 5.60
CA LYS A 224 -2.13 21.54 5.41
C LYS A 224 -2.20 22.46 4.20
N GLN A 225 -2.98 22.09 3.19
CA GLN A 225 -3.18 22.87 1.96
C GLN A 225 -4.39 23.82 2.06
N GLY A 226 -5.17 23.80 3.15
CA GLY A 226 -6.39 24.58 3.31
C GLY A 226 -7.55 24.15 2.40
N ARG A 227 -7.53 22.89 1.95
CA ARG A 227 -8.50 22.32 1.01
C ARG A 227 -9.57 21.52 1.75
N HIS A 228 -10.52 22.24 2.33
CA HIS A 228 -11.54 21.64 3.18
C HIS A 228 -12.54 20.72 2.47
N PRO A 229 -12.98 20.98 1.22
CA PRO A 229 -13.86 20.06 0.49
C PRO A 229 -13.22 18.68 0.28
N GLU A 230 -11.95 18.65 -0.13
CA GLU A 230 -11.21 17.41 -0.35
C GLU A 230 -10.84 16.71 0.95
N LEU A 231 -10.58 17.47 2.02
CA LEU A 231 -10.43 16.92 3.37
C LEU A 231 -11.71 16.18 3.78
N LYS A 232 -12.87 16.80 3.61
CA LYS A 232 -14.17 16.19 3.92
C LYS A 232 -14.41 14.94 3.09
N ALA A 233 -14.24 15.02 1.78
CA ALA A 233 -14.44 13.88 0.88
C ALA A 233 -13.54 12.67 1.24
N SER A 234 -12.27 12.96 1.55
CA SER A 234 -11.30 11.92 1.95
C SER A 234 -11.65 11.29 3.30
N LEU A 235 -12.11 12.10 4.25
CA LEU A 235 -12.53 11.63 5.56
C LEU A 235 -13.83 10.82 5.47
N ASP A 236 -14.80 11.27 4.69
CA ASP A 236 -16.04 10.54 4.47
C ASP A 236 -15.79 9.18 3.79
N TYR A 237 -14.92 9.13 2.78
CA TYR A 237 -14.50 7.86 2.17
C TYR A 237 -13.89 6.91 3.19
N PHE A 238 -12.98 7.40 4.03
CA PHE A 238 -12.35 6.59 5.08
C PHE A 238 -13.40 6.04 6.05
N ILE A 239 -14.31 6.90 6.52
CA ILE A 239 -15.40 6.53 7.43
C ILE A 239 -16.32 5.48 6.82
N GLU A 240 -16.72 5.66 5.57
CA GLU A 240 -17.61 4.72 4.87
C GLU A 240 -16.97 3.34 4.72
N ARG A 241 -15.66 3.28 4.48
CA ARG A 241 -14.91 2.02 4.44
C ARG A 241 -14.90 1.33 5.81
N GLU A 242 -14.66 2.06 6.90
CA GLU A 242 -14.68 1.51 8.26
C GLU A 242 -16.07 1.01 8.67
N ILE A 243 -17.13 1.73 8.27
CA ILE A 243 -18.52 1.30 8.49
C ILE A 243 -18.86 0.07 7.66
N LYS A 244 -18.51 0.08 6.36
CA LYS A 244 -18.77 -1.04 5.44
C LYS A 244 -18.09 -2.33 5.92
N ASN A 245 -16.89 -2.20 6.45
CA ASN A 245 -16.13 -3.32 7.02
C ASN A 245 -16.59 -3.71 8.44
N GLY A 246 -17.60 -3.04 8.99
CA GLY A 246 -18.18 -3.37 10.30
C GLY A 246 -17.33 -2.96 11.50
N PHE A 247 -16.26 -2.18 11.30
CA PHE A 247 -15.36 -1.75 12.38
C PHE A 247 -15.92 -0.57 13.19
N TRP A 248 -16.69 0.29 12.55
CA TRP A 248 -17.24 1.49 13.19
C TRP A 248 -18.75 1.54 13.13
N GLN A 249 -19.35 2.00 14.25
CA GLN A 249 -20.76 2.40 14.35
C GLN A 249 -20.79 3.87 14.75
N LEU A 250 -21.35 4.71 13.90
CA LEU A 250 -21.30 6.15 14.03
C LEU A 250 -22.69 6.78 14.08
N PRO A 251 -22.86 7.91 14.80
CA PRO A 251 -24.10 8.69 14.78
C PRO A 251 -24.45 9.18 13.37
N GLY A 252 -25.73 9.39 13.11
CA GLY A 252 -26.22 9.95 11.84
C GLY A 252 -25.99 11.46 11.71
N GLU A 253 -25.90 12.19 12.83
CA GLU A 253 -25.63 13.64 12.83
C GLU A 253 -24.15 13.90 12.53
N GLU A 254 -23.86 14.81 11.62
CA GLU A 254 -22.54 15.01 11.02
C GLU A 254 -21.47 15.41 12.05
N ASN A 255 -21.75 16.39 12.91
CA ASN A 255 -20.77 16.84 13.89
C ASN A 255 -20.48 15.79 14.97
N ALA A 256 -21.52 15.08 15.43
CA ALA A 256 -21.37 13.98 16.36
C ALA A 256 -20.59 12.81 15.72
N ARG A 257 -20.81 12.56 14.43
CA ARG A 257 -20.09 11.55 13.64
C ARG A 257 -18.59 11.84 13.61
N TYR A 258 -18.17 13.07 13.25
CA TYR A 258 -16.75 13.41 13.20
C TYR A 258 -16.10 13.45 14.58
N ALA A 259 -16.80 13.93 15.60
CA ALA A 259 -16.32 13.85 16.98
C ALA A 259 -16.05 12.40 17.41
N LYS A 260 -16.95 11.47 17.05
CA LYS A 260 -16.78 10.05 17.36
C LYS A 260 -15.62 9.40 16.57
N VAL A 261 -15.40 9.82 15.34
CA VAL A 261 -14.23 9.40 14.54
C VAL A 261 -12.93 9.81 15.22
N LEU A 262 -12.83 11.05 15.69
CA LEU A 262 -11.66 11.53 16.43
C LEU A 262 -11.41 10.69 17.69
N GLU A 263 -12.47 10.36 18.43
CA GLU A 263 -12.37 9.46 19.59
C GLU A 263 -11.84 8.07 19.19
N TYR A 264 -12.37 7.47 18.12
CA TYR A 264 -11.89 6.16 17.65
C TYR A 264 -10.43 6.19 17.24
N LEU A 265 -10.00 7.18 16.47
CA LEU A 265 -8.61 7.34 16.07
C LEU A 265 -7.69 7.51 17.29
N ALA A 266 -8.04 8.42 18.20
CA ALA A 266 -7.25 8.66 19.41
C ALA A 266 -7.12 7.40 20.28
N ARG A 267 -8.20 6.64 20.45
CA ARG A 267 -8.18 5.38 21.19
C ARG A 267 -7.34 4.31 20.50
N SER A 268 -7.43 4.21 19.17
CA SER A 268 -6.65 3.23 18.39
C SER A 268 -5.16 3.48 18.51
N TYR A 269 -4.72 4.73 18.34
CA TYR A 269 -3.32 5.11 18.52
C TYR A 269 -2.83 4.90 19.95
N ALA A 270 -3.62 5.30 20.96
CA ALA A 270 -3.25 5.12 22.34
C ALA A 270 -3.14 3.64 22.71
N LYS A 271 -4.08 2.81 22.23
CA LYS A 271 -4.04 1.34 22.45
C LYS A 271 -2.81 0.73 21.77
N MET A 272 -2.52 1.12 20.54
CA MET A 272 -1.35 0.63 19.79
C MET A 272 -0.05 0.99 20.53
N ALA A 273 0.09 2.26 20.96
CA ALA A 273 1.27 2.70 21.71
C ALA A 273 1.44 1.90 23.00
N ALA A 274 0.37 1.70 23.77
CA ALA A 274 0.40 0.94 25.02
C ALA A 274 0.80 -0.54 24.80
N LEU A 275 0.23 -1.18 23.77
CA LEU A 275 0.56 -2.57 23.44
C LEU A 275 2.02 -2.73 22.98
N LEU A 276 2.53 -1.81 22.17
CA LEU A 276 3.93 -1.87 21.73
C LEU A 276 4.90 -1.70 22.90
N GLU A 277 4.60 -0.84 23.87
CA GLU A 277 5.41 -0.63 25.06
C GLU A 277 5.34 -1.85 26.00
N GLU A 278 4.13 -2.37 26.26
CA GLU A 278 3.92 -3.46 27.22
C GLU A 278 4.46 -4.81 26.72
N GLU A 279 4.15 -5.17 25.46
CA GLU A 279 4.41 -6.51 24.94
C GLU A 279 5.76 -6.62 24.21
N TYR A 280 6.25 -5.53 23.60
CA TYR A 280 7.42 -5.56 22.70
C TYR A 280 8.60 -4.72 23.18
N ILE A 281 8.44 -3.96 24.28
CA ILE A 281 9.46 -3.02 24.78
C ILE A 281 9.92 -2.11 23.62
N PHE A 282 8.95 -1.63 22.83
CA PHE A 282 9.19 -0.91 21.61
C PHE A 282 8.44 0.41 21.62
N ASN A 283 9.16 1.51 21.48
CA ASN A 283 8.58 2.85 21.43
C ASN A 283 8.66 3.39 20.00
N TRP A 284 7.50 3.45 19.34
CA TRP A 284 7.42 4.04 18.02
C TRP A 284 7.47 5.56 18.10
N LEU A 285 8.42 6.17 17.41
CA LEU A 285 8.67 7.62 17.51
C LEU A 285 8.02 8.46 16.41
N ALA A 286 7.45 7.84 15.37
CA ALA A 286 6.91 8.52 14.21
C ALA A 286 5.37 8.45 14.15
N TRP A 287 4.71 9.13 15.08
CA TRP A 287 3.25 9.24 15.14
C TRP A 287 2.76 10.44 14.29
N ASP A 288 3.01 10.41 13.00
CA ASP A 288 2.68 11.51 12.08
C ASP A 288 1.47 11.26 11.17
N GLY A 289 0.76 10.15 11.40
CA GLY A 289 -0.39 9.74 10.60
C GLY A 289 -0.04 9.02 9.30
N ASP A 290 1.24 8.83 9.01
CA ASP A 290 1.75 8.02 7.89
C ASP A 290 2.00 6.56 8.32
N ASN A 291 2.16 6.33 9.59
CA ASN A 291 2.41 5.02 10.18
C ASN A 291 1.26 4.58 11.06
#